data_4d6009a8b260cb861222d15313cc6333
#
_entry.id   4d6009a8b260cb861222d15313cc6333
#
_cell.length_a   1.000
_cell.length_b   1.000
_cell.length_c   1.000
_cell.angle_alpha   90.00
_cell.angle_beta   90.00
_cell.angle_gamma   90.00
#
_symmetry.space_group_name_H-M   'P 1'
#
loop_
_entity.id
_entity.type
_entity.pdbx_description
1 polymer ?
#
loop_
_entity_poly.entity_id
_entity_poly.type
_entity_poly.pdbx_seq_one_letter_code
_entity_poly.pdbx_strand_id
1 'polypeptide(L)'
;SWIKGALHSLKQHGAAEADIEIFRTPGAFEMPVVVGKVAASRRFDGIIALGAVIRGGTPHFEFVAGECVKGIAAAGREHGIPVGFGILTVDTIEQAIERAGTKAGNKGEEAALAVVETVNLLRRID
;
A
#
# COMPACT_ATOMS: atom_id res chain seq x y z
N SER A 1 12.97 5.95 -0.53
CA SER A 1 11.53 6.17 -0.46
C SER A 1 10.77 4.85 -0.45
N TRP A 2 9.54 4.89 -0.01
CA TRP A 2 8.69 3.70 0.03
C TRP A 2 8.42 3.14 -1.37
N ILE A 3 8.21 4.02 -2.35
CA ILE A 3 7.97 3.59 -3.73
C ILE A 3 9.19 2.87 -4.28
N LYS A 4 10.38 3.40 -4.06
CA LYS A 4 11.61 2.74 -4.50
C LYS A 4 11.80 1.39 -3.83
N GLY A 5 11.52 1.30 -2.53
CA GLY A 5 11.60 0.03 -1.80
C GLY A 5 10.64 -1.01 -2.34
N ALA A 6 9.40 -0.61 -2.61
CA ALA A 6 8.40 -1.50 -3.18
C ALA A 6 8.81 -1.98 -4.58
N LEU A 7 9.26 -1.06 -5.44
CA LEU A 7 9.71 -1.40 -6.79
C LEU A 7 10.90 -2.36 -6.77
N HIS A 8 11.86 -2.09 -5.90
CA HIS A 8 13.03 -2.95 -5.73
C HIS A 8 12.62 -4.36 -5.32
N SER A 9 11.77 -4.47 -4.32
CA SER A 9 11.28 -5.77 -3.83
C SER A 9 10.52 -6.54 -4.90
N LEU A 10 9.64 -5.86 -5.64
CA LEU A 10 8.90 -6.50 -6.73
C LEU A 10 9.83 -7.04 -7.81
N LYS A 11 10.83 -6.26 -8.20
CA LYS A 11 11.80 -6.68 -9.22
C LYS A 11 12.65 -7.86 -8.75
N GLN A 12 13.06 -7.88 -7.48
CA GLN A 12 13.79 -9.01 -6.90
C GLN A 12 12.99 -10.31 -6.96
N HIS A 13 11.67 -10.21 -6.90
CA HIS A 13 10.77 -11.37 -6.90
C HIS A 13 10.17 -11.64 -8.28
N GLY A 14 10.77 -11.10 -9.33
CA GLY A 14 10.47 -11.47 -10.70
C GLY A 14 9.42 -10.62 -11.41
N ALA A 15 8.93 -9.56 -10.81
CA ALA A 15 7.97 -8.69 -11.49
C ALA A 15 8.67 -7.87 -12.58
N ALA A 16 8.08 -7.83 -13.77
CA ALA A 16 8.58 -7.01 -14.85
C ALA A 16 8.14 -5.56 -14.67
N GLU A 17 8.99 -4.61 -14.98
CA GLU A 17 8.66 -3.20 -14.85
C GLU A 17 7.43 -2.80 -15.64
N ALA A 18 7.24 -3.38 -16.82
CA ALA A 18 6.08 -3.11 -17.67
C ALA A 18 4.76 -3.55 -17.05
N ASP A 19 4.80 -4.45 -16.07
CA ASP A 19 3.61 -4.96 -15.38
C ASP A 19 3.27 -4.17 -14.11
N ILE A 20 4.04 -3.13 -13.81
CA ILE A 20 3.85 -2.31 -12.61
C ILE A 20 3.31 -0.94 -13.02
N GLU A 21 2.16 -0.56 -12.48
CA GLU A 21 1.59 0.77 -12.68
C GLU A 21 1.53 1.51 -11.34
N ILE A 22 1.81 2.80 -11.37
CA ILE A 22 1.77 3.65 -10.18
C ILE A 22 0.63 4.65 -10.34
N PHE A 23 -0.29 4.64 -9.37
CA PHE A 23 -1.39 5.58 -9.30
C PHE A 23 -1.18 6.48 -8.10
N ARG A 24 -1.20 7.79 -8.30
CA ARG A 24 -1.00 8.75 -7.23
C ARG A 24 -2.33 9.35 -6.81
N THR A 25 -2.60 9.32 -5.50
CA THR A 25 -3.82 9.90 -4.95
C THR A 25 -3.50 11.22 -4.27
N PRO A 26 -4.47 12.15 -4.21
CA PRO A 26 -4.26 13.43 -3.54
C PRO A 26 -3.94 13.30 -2.05
N GLY A 27 -4.53 12.32 -1.38
CA GLY A 27 -4.30 12.10 0.04
C GLY A 27 -4.78 10.74 0.49
N ALA A 28 -4.58 10.44 1.77
CA ALA A 28 -4.96 9.15 2.34
C ALA A 28 -6.48 8.91 2.32
N PHE A 29 -7.27 9.96 2.48
CA PHE A 29 -8.72 9.82 2.49
C PHE A 29 -9.28 9.36 1.15
N GLU A 30 -8.62 9.70 0.04
CA GLU A 30 -9.02 9.29 -1.30
C GLU A 30 -8.50 7.91 -1.70
N MET A 31 -7.57 7.36 -0.93
CA MET A 31 -6.96 6.07 -1.26
C MET A 31 -7.97 4.92 -1.33
N PRO A 32 -8.95 4.79 -0.42
CA PRO A 32 -9.91 3.69 -0.50
C PRO A 32 -10.68 3.64 -1.83
N VAL A 33 -11.09 4.78 -2.36
CA VAL A 33 -11.85 4.79 -3.61
C VAL A 33 -10.97 4.41 -4.80
N VAL A 34 -9.71 4.84 -4.79
CA VAL A 34 -8.76 4.49 -5.86
C VAL A 34 -8.42 2.99 -5.79
N VAL A 35 -8.11 2.48 -4.60
CA VAL A 35 -7.83 1.06 -4.40
C VAL A 35 -9.03 0.21 -4.82
N GLY A 36 -10.23 0.64 -4.46
CA GLY A 36 -11.46 -0.06 -4.86
C GLY A 36 -11.63 -0.14 -6.37
N LYS A 37 -11.39 0.95 -7.07
CA LYS A 37 -11.47 0.98 -8.55
C LYS A 37 -10.41 0.12 -9.19
N VAL A 38 -9.18 0.17 -8.69
CA VAL A 38 -8.08 -0.66 -9.21
C VAL A 38 -8.40 -2.13 -9.00
N ALA A 39 -8.87 -2.50 -7.81
CA ALA A 39 -9.26 -3.88 -7.50
C ALA A 39 -10.40 -4.36 -8.42
N ALA A 40 -11.41 -3.54 -8.62
CA ALA A 40 -12.56 -3.87 -9.45
C ALA A 40 -12.21 -4.02 -10.94
N SER A 41 -11.14 -3.40 -11.40
CA SER A 41 -10.72 -3.44 -12.80
C SER A 41 -10.28 -4.82 -13.26
N ARG A 42 -9.87 -5.69 -12.35
CA ARG A 42 -9.34 -7.04 -12.61
C ARG A 42 -8.10 -7.04 -13.52
N ARG A 43 -7.41 -5.92 -13.61
CA ARG A 43 -6.21 -5.79 -14.45
C ARG A 43 -4.93 -6.23 -13.73
N PHE A 44 -4.98 -6.37 -12.41
CA PHE A 44 -3.78 -6.61 -11.59
C PHE A 44 -3.96 -7.81 -10.68
N ASP A 45 -2.85 -8.47 -10.37
CA ASP A 45 -2.83 -9.60 -9.44
C ASP A 45 -2.72 -9.17 -7.98
N GLY A 46 -2.24 -7.97 -7.73
CA GLY A 46 -2.09 -7.44 -6.38
C GLY A 46 -1.97 -5.93 -6.38
N ILE A 47 -2.16 -5.33 -5.23
CA ILE A 47 -2.10 -3.89 -5.03
C ILE A 47 -1.19 -3.59 -3.84
N ILE A 48 -0.35 -2.57 -3.97
CA ILE A 48 0.45 -2.07 -2.87
C ILE A 48 0.00 -0.64 -2.57
N ALA A 49 -0.56 -0.41 -1.40
CA ALA A 49 -1.05 0.89 -0.98
C ALA A 49 -0.01 1.55 -0.06
N LEU A 50 0.59 2.62 -0.52
CA LEU A 50 1.66 3.33 0.20
C LEU A 50 1.25 4.75 0.54
N GLY A 51 1.53 5.16 1.75
CA GLY A 51 1.27 6.53 2.16
C GLY A 51 1.58 6.76 3.62
N ALA A 52 1.38 8.02 4.04
CA ALA A 52 1.52 8.39 5.43
C ALA A 52 0.36 9.29 5.86
N VAL A 53 -0.13 9.06 7.05
CA VAL A 53 -1.09 9.95 7.70
C VAL A 53 -0.38 10.61 8.87
N ILE A 54 -0.25 11.93 8.80
CA ILE A 54 0.46 12.70 9.81
C ILE A 54 -0.54 13.27 10.78
N ARG A 55 -0.33 13.01 12.07
CA ARG A 55 -1.24 13.48 13.11
C ARG A 55 -1.38 14.99 13.08
N GLY A 56 -0.27 15.71 13.11
CA GLY A 56 -0.30 17.17 13.16
C GLY A 56 -1.15 17.66 14.32
N GLY A 57 -1.76 18.83 14.15
CA GLY A 57 -2.62 19.43 15.17
C GLY A 57 -4.12 19.21 14.94
N THR A 58 -4.52 18.25 14.09
CA THR A 58 -5.92 18.10 13.73
C THR A 58 -6.59 16.94 14.52
N PRO A 59 -7.85 17.12 14.93
CA PRO A 59 -8.59 16.05 15.59
C PRO A 59 -9.07 14.96 14.64
N HIS A 60 -8.91 15.15 13.33
CA HIS A 60 -9.39 14.21 12.31
C HIS A 60 -8.42 13.09 11.97
N PHE A 61 -7.23 13.12 12.55
CA PHE A 61 -6.18 12.15 12.25
C PHE A 61 -6.65 10.70 12.36
N GLU A 62 -7.25 10.34 13.49
CA GLU A 62 -7.68 8.96 13.74
C GLU A 62 -8.81 8.54 12.82
N PHE A 63 -9.70 9.48 12.51
CA PHE A 63 -10.79 9.22 11.58
C PHE A 63 -10.27 8.92 10.18
N VAL A 64 -9.37 9.76 9.66
CA VAL A 64 -8.79 9.58 8.34
C VAL A 64 -8.02 8.28 8.26
N ALA A 65 -7.18 8.01 9.24
CA ALA A 65 -6.40 6.78 9.28
C ALA A 65 -7.31 5.54 9.34
N GLY A 66 -8.32 5.56 10.20
CA GLY A 66 -9.26 4.46 10.35
C GLY A 66 -10.06 4.18 9.09
N GLU A 67 -10.57 5.22 8.44
CA GLU A 67 -11.34 5.06 7.20
C GLU A 67 -10.46 4.56 6.05
N CYS A 68 -9.24 5.05 5.97
CA CYS A 68 -8.27 4.58 4.97
C CYS A 68 -8.01 3.08 5.13
N VAL A 69 -7.71 2.63 6.34
CA VAL A 69 -7.43 1.22 6.63
C VAL A 69 -8.64 0.34 6.31
N LYS A 70 -9.81 0.73 6.80
CA LYS A 70 -11.04 -0.05 6.57
C LYS A 70 -11.38 -0.16 5.09
N GLY A 71 -11.27 0.94 4.36
CA GLY A 71 -11.60 0.96 2.94
C GLY A 71 -10.66 0.12 2.10
N ILE A 72 -9.37 0.17 2.38
CA ILE A 72 -8.37 -0.64 1.67
C ILE A 72 -8.59 -2.12 1.96
N ALA A 73 -8.82 -2.48 3.22
CA ALA A 73 -9.08 -3.86 3.60
C ALA A 73 -10.36 -4.40 2.96
N ALA A 74 -11.40 -3.58 2.93
CA ALA A 74 -12.67 -3.95 2.29
C ALA A 74 -12.51 -4.23 0.80
N ALA A 75 -11.74 -3.40 0.10
CA ALA A 75 -11.48 -3.58 -1.33
C ALA A 75 -10.80 -4.92 -1.62
N GLY A 76 -9.81 -5.29 -0.81
CA GLY A 76 -9.13 -6.57 -0.96
C GLY A 76 -10.06 -7.75 -0.77
N ARG A 77 -10.87 -7.73 0.28
CA ARG A 77 -11.82 -8.82 0.57
C ARG A 77 -12.91 -8.91 -0.49
N GLU A 78 -13.46 -7.77 -0.90
CA GLU A 78 -14.57 -7.72 -1.85
C GLU A 78 -14.19 -8.28 -3.21
N HIS A 79 -12.99 -8.00 -3.66
CA HIS A 79 -12.55 -8.40 -5.00
C HIS A 79 -11.58 -9.58 -5.00
N GLY A 80 -11.26 -10.13 -3.83
CA GLY A 80 -10.37 -11.28 -3.73
C GLY A 80 -8.95 -10.99 -4.23
N ILE A 81 -8.46 -9.77 -4.05
CA ILE A 81 -7.14 -9.36 -4.51
C ILE A 81 -6.24 -9.04 -3.30
N PRO A 82 -5.00 -9.53 -3.29
CA PRO A 82 -4.07 -9.19 -2.22
C PRO A 82 -3.73 -7.69 -2.23
N VAL A 83 -3.81 -7.06 -1.08
CA VAL A 83 -3.43 -5.66 -0.92
C VAL A 83 -2.35 -5.57 0.15
N GLY A 84 -1.17 -5.12 -0.25
CA GLY A 84 -0.07 -4.83 0.67
C GLY A 84 -0.30 -3.50 1.33
N PHE A 85 -0.10 -3.47 2.64
CA PHE A 85 -0.43 -2.30 3.43
C PHE A 85 0.83 -1.60 3.92
N GLY A 86 1.15 -0.48 3.30
CA GLY A 86 2.28 0.36 3.67
C GLY A 86 1.84 1.77 4.08
N ILE A 87 0.72 1.87 4.79
CA ILE A 87 0.21 3.15 5.30
C ILE A 87 0.76 3.35 6.71
N LEU A 88 1.55 4.41 6.89
CA LEU A 88 2.09 4.77 8.18
C LEU A 88 1.26 5.85 8.84
N THR A 89 1.07 5.73 10.14
CA THR A 89 0.54 6.82 10.95
C THR A 89 1.69 7.36 11.80
N VAL A 90 1.99 8.62 11.64
CA VAL A 90 3.11 9.26 12.32
C VAL A 90 2.69 10.59 12.95
N ASP A 91 3.43 11.04 13.93
CA ASP A 91 3.12 12.29 14.61
C ASP A 91 3.66 13.52 13.88
N THR A 92 4.78 13.35 13.18
CA THR A 92 5.47 14.45 12.50
C THR A 92 5.93 14.05 11.10
N ILE A 93 6.20 15.07 10.28
CA ILE A 93 6.78 14.87 8.95
C ILE A 93 8.17 14.23 9.06
N GLU A 94 8.95 14.62 10.07
CA GLU A 94 10.28 14.06 10.31
C GLU A 94 10.21 12.55 10.53
N GLN A 95 9.23 12.07 11.28
CA GLN A 95 9.03 10.62 11.47
C GLN A 95 8.72 9.91 10.17
N ALA A 96 7.90 10.53 9.31
CA ALA A 96 7.57 9.96 8.01
C ALA A 96 8.82 9.82 7.15
N ILE A 97 9.66 10.85 7.11
CA ILE A 97 10.91 10.85 6.35
C ILE A 97 11.87 9.78 6.88
N GLU A 98 12.03 9.72 8.19
CA GLU A 98 12.91 8.75 8.84
C GLU A 98 12.50 7.31 8.51
N ARG A 99 11.22 6.99 8.66
CA ARG A 99 10.73 5.64 8.42
C ARG A 99 10.74 5.24 6.95
N ALA A 100 10.66 6.20 6.05
CA ALA A 100 10.73 5.94 4.62
C ALA A 100 12.17 5.67 4.14
N GLY A 101 13.15 6.25 4.83
CA GLY A 101 14.56 6.22 4.39
C GLY A 101 15.44 5.16 5.03
N THR A 102 15.00 4.53 6.11
CA THR A 102 15.84 3.59 6.85
C THR A 102 15.63 2.15 6.37
N LYS A 103 16.67 1.33 6.51
CA LYS A 103 16.58 -0.10 6.18
C LYS A 103 15.54 -0.82 7.03
N ALA A 104 15.47 -0.47 8.32
CA ALA A 104 14.57 -1.13 9.26
C ALA A 104 13.11 -0.70 9.11
N GLY A 105 12.86 0.45 8.49
CA GLY A 105 11.54 1.05 8.41
C GLY A 105 10.95 1.11 7.02
N ASN A 106 11.46 0.35 6.05
CA ASN A 106 10.94 0.46 4.70
C ASN A 106 9.64 -0.34 4.53
N LYS A 107 8.53 0.35 4.76
CA LYS A 107 7.20 -0.22 4.62
C LYS A 107 6.87 -0.60 3.18
N GLY A 108 7.49 0.05 2.21
CA GLY A 108 7.31 -0.31 0.80
C GLY A 108 7.79 -1.71 0.50
N GLU A 109 8.96 -2.08 1.00
CA GLU A 109 9.51 -3.42 0.83
C GLU A 109 8.62 -4.46 1.53
N GLU A 110 8.22 -4.18 2.77
CA GLU A 110 7.36 -5.09 3.52
C GLU A 110 6.03 -5.33 2.82
N ALA A 111 5.39 -4.25 2.37
CA ALA A 111 4.11 -4.34 1.68
C ALA A 111 4.23 -5.13 0.37
N ALA A 112 5.29 -4.88 -0.40
CA ALA A 112 5.53 -5.59 -1.65
C ALA A 112 5.73 -7.08 -1.42
N LEU A 113 6.53 -7.46 -0.43
CA LEU A 113 6.77 -8.86 -0.11
C LEU A 113 5.47 -9.57 0.30
N ALA A 114 4.66 -8.92 1.14
CA ALA A 114 3.38 -9.47 1.54
C ALA A 114 2.46 -9.74 0.35
N VAL A 115 2.43 -8.82 -0.62
CA VAL A 115 1.62 -8.99 -1.84
C VAL A 115 2.13 -10.16 -2.66
N VAL A 116 3.43 -10.24 -2.91
CA VAL A 116 4.02 -11.33 -3.70
C VAL A 116 3.70 -12.68 -3.07
N GLU A 117 3.93 -12.81 -1.77
CA GLU A 117 3.66 -14.06 -1.06
C GLU A 117 2.17 -14.43 -1.12
N THR A 118 1.29 -13.46 -0.95
CA THR A 118 -0.15 -13.71 -0.97
C THR A 118 -0.65 -14.06 -2.37
N VAL A 119 -0.16 -13.38 -3.40
CA VAL A 119 -0.50 -13.72 -4.79
C VAL A 119 -0.10 -15.17 -5.09
N ASN A 120 1.10 -15.57 -4.73
CA ASN A 120 1.57 -16.94 -4.95
C ASN A 120 0.76 -17.95 -4.16
N LEU A 121 0.39 -17.62 -2.93
CA LEU A 121 -0.46 -18.50 -2.11
C LEU A 121 -1.83 -18.70 -2.75
N LEU A 122 -2.47 -17.63 -3.22
CA LEU A 122 -3.78 -17.72 -3.85
C LEU A 122 -3.74 -18.57 -5.13
N ARG A 123 -2.68 -18.48 -5.91
CA ARG A 123 -2.51 -19.33 -7.09
C ARG A 123 -2.46 -20.82 -6.77
N ARG A 124 -1.96 -21.16 -5.59
CA ARG A 124 -1.93 -22.55 -5.13
C ARG A 124 -3.30 -23.04 -4.66
N ILE A 125 -4.17 -22.16 -4.25
CA ILE A 125 -5.53 -22.47 -3.80
C ILE A 125 -6.46 -22.60 -5.01
N ASP A 126 -6.30 -21.72 -5.96
CA ASP A 126 -7.08 -21.74 -7.19
C ASP A 126 -6.68 -22.93 -8.07
#